data_1a6587303f6af19535abf36935f00392
#
_entry.id   1a6587303f6af19535abf36935f00392
#
_cell.length_a   1.000
_cell.length_b   1.000
_cell.length_c   1.000
_cell.angle_alpha   90.00
_cell.angle_beta   90.00
_cell.angle_gamma   90.00
#
_symmetry.space_group_name_H-M   'P 1'
#
loop_
_entity.id
_entity.type
_entity.pdbx_description
1 polymer ?
#
loop_
_entity_poly.entity_id
_entity_poly.type
_entity_poly.pdbx_seq_one_letter_code
_entity_poly.pdbx_strand_id
1 'polypeptide(L)'
;RLRHTVMAIVAVGLLLMLYLFIRIITRELNPLRRLAQEAETIASGQFDAVFPDFQRIDEIGQLSHSFGNMQQSLVKYIEELKQTTSQKASIESDLRIASAIQMGMLPEKFPTKDDRDDVQLYASLTPAKEVGGDLFDFYFRDEKLFFCIGDVSGKGVPASLFMAVTRSNR
;
A
#
# COMPACT_ATOMS: atom_id res chain seq x y z
N ARG A 1 22.35 -42.76 64.66
CA ARG A 1 21.33 -41.70 64.69
C ARG A 1 21.90 -40.41 64.10
N LEU A 2 23.03 -39.90 64.55
CA LEU A 2 23.64 -38.65 64.10
C LEU A 2 23.85 -38.61 62.58
N ARG A 3 24.31 -39.73 61.96
CA ARG A 3 24.54 -39.86 60.52
C ARG A 3 23.24 -39.70 59.70
N HIS A 4 22.14 -40.22 60.15
CA HIS A 4 20.85 -40.11 59.45
C HIS A 4 20.24 -38.70 59.56
N THR A 5 20.44 -38.02 60.69
CA THR A 5 20.01 -36.65 60.86
C THR A 5 20.81 -35.70 59.99
N VAL A 6 22.14 -35.88 59.90
CA VAL A 6 23.00 -35.07 59.01
C VAL A 6 22.62 -35.30 57.52
N MET A 7 22.41 -36.53 57.11
CA MET A 7 21.97 -36.83 55.72
C MET A 7 20.59 -36.19 55.40
N ALA A 8 19.65 -36.23 56.34
CA ALA A 8 18.34 -35.61 56.17
C ALA A 8 18.47 -34.09 56.02
N ILE A 9 19.27 -33.43 56.81
CA ILE A 9 19.54 -31.96 56.72
C ILE A 9 20.16 -31.60 55.37
N VAL A 10 21.15 -32.35 54.91
CA VAL A 10 21.76 -32.15 53.60
C VAL A 10 20.79 -32.35 52.47
N ALA A 11 19.98 -33.39 52.53
CA ALA A 11 18.94 -33.65 51.51
C ALA A 11 17.88 -32.53 51.43
N VAL A 12 17.41 -32.05 52.58
CA VAL A 12 16.46 -30.92 52.62
C VAL A 12 17.11 -29.63 52.08
N GLY A 13 18.36 -29.38 52.42
CA GLY A 13 19.12 -28.25 51.90
C GLY A 13 19.26 -28.26 50.37
N LEU A 14 19.60 -29.43 49.80
CA LEU A 14 19.69 -29.62 48.35
C LEU A 14 18.30 -29.45 47.64
N LEU A 15 17.26 -29.97 48.23
CA LEU A 15 15.90 -29.79 47.68
C LEU A 15 15.43 -28.31 47.71
N LEU A 16 15.75 -27.63 48.79
CA LEU A 16 15.47 -26.19 48.93
C LEU A 16 16.26 -25.38 47.89
N MET A 17 17.54 -25.67 47.73
CA MET A 17 18.40 -25.03 46.74
C MET A 17 17.88 -25.28 45.31
N LEU A 18 17.52 -26.52 44.98
CA LEU A 18 16.94 -26.87 43.69
C LEU A 18 15.61 -26.14 43.44
N TYR A 19 14.73 -26.09 44.43
CA TYR A 19 13.46 -25.35 44.37
C TYR A 19 13.70 -23.85 44.12
N LEU A 20 14.60 -23.20 44.84
CA LEU A 20 14.93 -21.80 44.65
C LEU A 20 15.53 -21.55 43.25
N PHE A 21 16.42 -22.44 42.79
CA PHE A 21 17.02 -22.36 41.47
C PHE A 21 15.97 -22.43 40.35
N ILE A 22 15.09 -23.42 40.40
CA ILE A 22 13.99 -23.56 39.42
C ILE A 22 13.08 -22.31 39.48
N ARG A 23 12.76 -21.86 40.66
CA ARG A 23 11.89 -20.68 40.83
C ARG A 23 12.50 -19.39 40.25
N ILE A 24 13.80 -19.19 40.44
CA ILE A 24 14.51 -18.05 39.91
C ILE A 24 14.55 -18.14 38.36
N ILE A 25 14.95 -19.28 37.80
CA ILE A 25 15.04 -19.48 36.36
C ILE A 25 13.65 -19.28 35.71
N THR A 26 12.63 -19.87 36.23
CA THR A 26 11.28 -19.71 35.65
C THR A 26 10.79 -18.28 35.72
N ARG A 27 11.09 -17.55 36.79
CA ARG A 27 10.73 -16.15 36.96
C ARG A 27 11.46 -15.26 35.95
N GLU A 28 12.71 -15.53 35.65
CA GLU A 28 13.52 -14.74 34.72
C GLU A 28 13.24 -15.10 33.23
N LEU A 29 12.91 -16.36 32.94
CA LEU A 29 12.66 -16.81 31.57
C LEU A 29 11.21 -16.59 31.09
N ASN A 30 10.24 -16.55 31.98
CA ASN A 30 8.82 -16.35 31.61
C ASN A 30 8.56 -15.06 30.82
N PRO A 31 9.14 -13.89 31.17
CA PRO A 31 8.99 -12.68 30.37
C PRO A 31 9.49 -12.84 28.95
N LEU A 32 10.65 -13.47 28.75
CA LEU A 32 11.21 -13.71 27.39
C LEU A 32 10.31 -14.60 26.56
N ARG A 33 9.71 -15.62 27.15
CA ARG A 33 8.76 -16.48 26.45
C ARG A 33 7.51 -15.73 26.01
N ARG A 34 7.01 -14.81 26.83
CA ARG A 34 5.88 -13.95 26.46
C ARG A 34 6.25 -13.00 25.33
N LEU A 35 7.41 -12.35 25.40
CA LEU A 35 7.90 -11.50 24.30
C LEU A 35 8.03 -12.27 22.99
N ALA A 36 8.53 -13.49 23.03
CA ALA A 36 8.63 -14.34 21.84
C ALA A 36 7.25 -14.70 21.25
N GLN A 37 6.28 -15.00 22.11
CA GLN A 37 4.91 -15.30 21.66
C GLN A 37 4.23 -14.08 21.02
N GLU A 38 4.38 -12.89 21.64
CA GLU A 38 3.81 -11.66 21.08
C GLU A 38 4.49 -11.27 19.76
N ALA A 39 5.82 -11.47 19.67
CA ALA A 39 6.53 -11.26 18.40
C ALA A 39 6.04 -12.20 17.30
N GLU A 40 5.73 -13.45 17.61
CA GLU A 40 5.15 -14.42 16.67
C GLU A 40 3.74 -14.02 16.25
N THR A 41 2.93 -13.49 17.18
CA THR A 41 1.60 -12.96 16.90
C THR A 41 1.66 -11.80 15.91
N ILE A 42 2.60 -10.88 16.09
CA ILE A 42 2.84 -9.78 15.14
C ILE A 42 3.32 -10.31 13.79
N ALA A 43 4.23 -11.28 13.79
CA ALA A 43 4.72 -11.91 12.56
C ALA A 43 3.62 -12.62 11.76
N SER A 44 2.55 -13.09 12.43
CA SER A 44 1.35 -13.65 11.80
C SER A 44 0.37 -12.60 11.24
N GLY A 45 0.69 -11.29 11.38
CA GLY A 45 -0.13 -10.19 10.87
C GLY A 45 -1.17 -9.64 11.86
N GLN A 46 -1.12 -10.06 13.12
CA GLN A 46 -1.97 -9.51 14.18
C GLN A 46 -1.21 -8.40 14.92
N PHE A 47 -1.43 -7.17 14.52
CA PHE A 47 -0.70 -6.01 15.05
C PHE A 47 -1.31 -5.40 16.30
N ASP A 48 -2.50 -5.89 16.74
CA ASP A 48 -3.19 -5.42 17.94
C ASP A 48 -2.66 -6.05 19.23
N ALA A 49 -1.66 -6.94 19.13
CA ALA A 49 -1.00 -7.54 20.29
C ALA A 49 -0.40 -6.43 21.17
N VAL A 50 -0.68 -6.47 22.45
CA VAL A 50 -0.14 -5.52 23.43
C VAL A 50 1.06 -6.15 24.10
N PHE A 51 2.25 -5.62 23.82
CA PHE A 51 3.45 -6.06 24.54
C PHE A 51 3.29 -5.79 26.04
N PRO A 52 3.54 -6.79 26.88
CA PRO A 52 3.47 -6.61 28.32
C PRO A 52 4.53 -5.61 28.76
N ASP A 53 4.09 -4.51 29.38
CA ASP A 53 4.99 -3.60 30.04
C ASP A 53 5.48 -4.28 31.34
N PHE A 54 6.62 -4.94 31.24
CA PHE A 54 7.32 -5.42 32.43
C PHE A 54 7.96 -4.20 33.06
N GLN A 55 7.38 -3.59 34.06
CA GLN A 55 7.97 -2.48 34.87
C GLN A 55 9.32 -2.90 35.52
N ARG A 56 10.26 -3.32 34.67
CA ARG A 56 11.61 -3.77 35.02
C ARG A 56 12.62 -2.78 34.48
N ILE A 57 13.66 -2.51 35.27
CA ILE A 57 14.74 -1.57 34.91
C ILE A 57 15.94 -2.33 34.32
N ASP A 58 15.79 -3.62 34.03
CA ASP A 58 16.82 -4.50 33.49
C ASP A 58 16.73 -4.64 31.94
N GLU A 59 17.60 -5.49 31.40
CA GLU A 59 17.71 -5.74 29.96
C GLU A 59 16.38 -6.28 29.36
N ILE A 60 15.60 -7.01 30.14
CA ILE A 60 14.29 -7.53 29.73
C ILE A 60 13.26 -6.41 29.63
N GLY A 61 13.28 -5.46 30.56
CA GLY A 61 12.45 -4.26 30.50
C GLY A 61 12.79 -3.40 29.27
N GLN A 62 14.09 -3.19 29.02
CA GLN A 62 14.56 -2.45 27.85
C GLN A 62 14.17 -3.15 26.54
N LEU A 63 14.26 -4.46 26.48
CA LEU A 63 13.84 -5.26 25.33
C LEU A 63 12.33 -5.13 25.09
N SER A 64 11.51 -5.26 26.14
CA SER A 64 10.06 -5.09 26.06
C SER A 64 9.68 -3.70 25.49
N HIS A 65 10.32 -2.66 25.99
CA HIS A 65 10.08 -1.29 25.50
C HIS A 65 10.48 -1.13 24.03
N SER A 66 11.62 -1.71 23.63
CA SER A 66 12.08 -1.67 22.22
C SER A 66 11.13 -2.38 21.29
N PHE A 67 10.59 -3.52 21.69
CA PHE A 67 9.54 -4.24 20.93
C PHE A 67 8.25 -3.43 20.83
N GLY A 68 7.81 -2.80 21.91
CA GLY A 68 6.64 -1.92 21.91
C GLY A 68 6.78 -0.75 20.92
N ASN A 69 7.94 -0.09 20.92
CA ASN A 69 8.26 1.00 19.99
C ASN A 69 8.28 0.50 18.54
N MET A 70 8.84 -0.68 18.30
CA MET A 70 8.84 -1.32 16.98
C MET A 70 7.43 -1.61 16.50
N GLN A 71 6.58 -2.16 17.35
CA GLN A 71 5.18 -2.43 17.04
C GLN A 71 4.43 -1.16 16.65
N GLN A 72 4.55 -0.10 17.47
CA GLN A 72 3.90 1.18 17.16
C GLN A 72 4.35 1.75 15.82
N SER A 73 5.64 1.65 15.52
CA SER A 73 6.18 2.08 14.23
C SER A 73 5.62 1.25 13.07
N LEU A 74 5.53 -0.07 13.23
CA LEU A 74 4.92 -0.97 12.23
C LEU A 74 3.46 -0.63 11.96
N VAL A 75 2.64 -0.44 13.00
CA VAL A 75 1.22 -0.06 12.85
C VAL A 75 1.10 1.25 12.10
N LYS A 76 1.93 2.25 12.43
CA LYS A 76 1.95 3.53 11.72
C LYS A 76 2.30 3.38 10.24
N TYR A 77 3.35 2.61 9.91
CA TYR A 77 3.74 2.37 8.52
C TYR A 77 2.66 1.64 7.72
N ILE A 78 1.98 0.67 8.33
CA ILE A 78 0.88 -0.06 7.68
C ILE A 78 -0.27 0.89 7.36
N GLU A 79 -0.64 1.77 8.29
CA GLU A 79 -1.71 2.74 8.05
C GLU A 79 -1.34 3.75 6.96
N GLU A 80 -0.10 4.28 6.96
CA GLU A 80 0.41 5.15 5.90
C GLU A 80 0.42 4.47 4.53
N LEU A 81 0.84 3.20 4.47
CA LEU A 81 0.80 2.40 3.25
C LEU A 81 -0.64 2.20 2.74
N LYS A 82 -1.56 1.88 3.64
CA LYS A 82 -2.97 1.69 3.32
C LYS A 82 -3.60 2.96 2.75
N GLN A 83 -3.34 4.10 3.38
CA GLN A 83 -3.82 5.40 2.90
C GLN A 83 -3.24 5.73 1.53
N THR A 84 -1.93 5.57 1.36
CA THR A 84 -1.25 5.84 0.08
C THR A 84 -1.78 4.94 -1.03
N THR A 85 -1.98 3.66 -0.75
CA THR A 85 -2.52 2.70 -1.72
C THR A 85 -3.97 3.04 -2.10
N SER A 86 -4.79 3.44 -1.13
CA SER A 86 -6.17 3.86 -1.37
C SER A 86 -6.23 5.14 -2.21
N GLN A 87 -5.41 6.14 -1.90
CA GLN A 87 -5.32 7.37 -2.69
C GLN A 87 -4.86 7.10 -4.12
N LYS A 88 -3.85 6.24 -4.30
CA LYS A 88 -3.38 5.83 -5.62
C LYS A 88 -4.49 5.17 -6.44
N ALA A 89 -5.23 4.23 -5.86
CA ALA A 89 -6.35 3.56 -6.52
C ALA A 89 -7.47 4.55 -6.92
N SER A 90 -7.77 5.54 -6.08
CA SER A 90 -8.73 6.60 -6.40
C SER A 90 -8.27 7.44 -7.59
N ILE A 91 -7.01 7.91 -7.58
CA ILE A 91 -6.44 8.70 -8.68
C ILE A 91 -6.43 7.90 -10.00
N GLU A 92 -6.06 6.63 -9.96
CA GLU A 92 -6.08 5.76 -11.15
C GLU A 92 -7.52 5.58 -11.69
N SER A 93 -8.51 5.50 -10.81
CA SER A 93 -9.92 5.44 -11.20
C SER A 93 -10.37 6.75 -11.87
N ASP A 94 -10.04 7.90 -11.28
CA ASP A 94 -10.39 9.21 -11.83
C ASP A 94 -9.75 9.45 -13.19
N LEU A 95 -8.48 9.05 -13.34
CA LEU A 95 -7.78 9.13 -14.61
C LEU A 95 -8.41 8.24 -15.69
N ARG A 96 -8.89 7.04 -15.34
CA ARG A 96 -9.62 6.18 -16.30
C ARG A 96 -10.92 6.83 -16.76
N ILE A 97 -11.65 7.47 -15.84
CA ILE A 97 -12.88 8.18 -16.20
C ILE A 97 -12.55 9.35 -17.13
N ALA A 98 -11.52 10.14 -16.78
CA ALA A 98 -11.07 11.25 -17.62
C ALA A 98 -10.65 10.79 -19.02
N SER A 99 -9.95 9.65 -19.11
CA SER A 99 -9.56 9.02 -20.37
C SER A 99 -10.79 8.64 -21.21
N ALA A 100 -11.77 8.00 -20.60
CA ALA A 100 -13.01 7.63 -21.30
C ALA A 100 -13.76 8.85 -21.83
N ILE A 101 -13.86 9.93 -21.04
CA ILE A 101 -14.45 11.20 -21.48
C ILE A 101 -13.66 11.78 -22.64
N GLN A 102 -12.33 11.85 -22.54
CA GLN A 102 -11.46 12.41 -23.55
C GLN A 102 -11.57 11.64 -24.88
N MET A 103 -11.53 10.30 -24.82
CA MET A 103 -11.68 9.46 -26.01
C MET A 103 -13.08 9.60 -26.63
N GLY A 104 -14.13 9.71 -25.83
CA GLY A 104 -15.49 9.98 -26.32
C GLY A 104 -15.67 11.38 -26.93
N MET A 105 -14.74 12.32 -26.70
CA MET A 105 -14.74 13.60 -27.40
C MET A 105 -14.21 13.50 -28.83
N LEU A 106 -13.42 12.47 -29.17
CA LEU A 106 -12.91 12.27 -30.52
C LEU A 106 -14.00 11.79 -31.49
N PRO A 107 -13.88 12.05 -32.82
CA PRO A 107 -14.82 11.51 -33.78
C PRO A 107 -14.80 9.98 -33.80
N GLU A 108 -15.93 9.35 -33.51
CA GLU A 108 -16.06 7.89 -33.53
C GLU A 108 -16.56 7.38 -34.89
N LYS A 109 -17.31 8.22 -35.61
CA LYS A 109 -17.93 7.84 -36.89
C LYS A 109 -17.13 8.44 -38.03
N PHE A 110 -16.64 7.56 -38.89
CA PHE A 110 -15.96 7.92 -40.12
C PHE A 110 -16.89 7.70 -41.28
N PRO A 111 -16.82 8.54 -42.36
CA PRO A 111 -17.62 8.33 -43.56
C PRO A 111 -17.30 6.99 -44.17
N THR A 112 -18.37 6.25 -44.47
CA THR A 112 -18.29 4.98 -45.19
C THR A 112 -18.33 5.22 -46.69
N LYS A 113 -18.02 4.18 -47.45
CA LYS A 113 -18.11 4.23 -48.94
C LYS A 113 -19.53 4.51 -49.41
N ASP A 114 -20.55 4.14 -48.64
CA ASP A 114 -21.94 4.41 -48.92
C ASP A 114 -22.33 5.87 -48.65
N ASP A 115 -21.63 6.53 -47.76
CA ASP A 115 -21.82 7.96 -47.48
C ASP A 115 -21.11 8.85 -48.50
N ARG A 116 -19.88 8.45 -48.89
CA ARG A 116 -19.03 9.15 -49.87
C ARG A 116 -18.09 8.15 -50.53
N ASP A 117 -18.04 8.18 -51.85
CA ASP A 117 -17.13 7.34 -52.65
C ASP A 117 -15.80 8.07 -53.04
N ASP A 118 -15.77 9.38 -52.86
CA ASP A 118 -14.65 10.25 -53.23
C ASP A 118 -13.56 10.36 -52.15
N VAL A 119 -13.86 9.99 -50.87
CA VAL A 119 -12.92 10.10 -49.74
C VAL A 119 -13.03 8.90 -48.82
N GLN A 120 -11.90 8.31 -48.49
CA GLN A 120 -11.76 7.33 -47.40
C GLN A 120 -10.97 7.97 -46.24
N LEU A 121 -11.55 8.00 -45.08
CA LEU A 121 -10.94 8.61 -43.89
C LEU A 121 -10.89 7.60 -42.76
N TYR A 122 -9.73 7.49 -42.16
CA TYR A 122 -9.51 6.71 -40.94
C TYR A 122 -8.53 7.45 -40.02
N ALA A 123 -8.82 7.48 -38.74
CA ALA A 123 -7.92 7.98 -37.71
C ALA A 123 -8.05 7.13 -36.45
N SER A 124 -6.96 6.99 -35.75
CA SER A 124 -6.90 6.35 -34.44
C SER A 124 -5.93 7.09 -33.53
N LEU A 125 -6.20 7.06 -32.26
CA LEU A 125 -5.36 7.67 -31.25
C LEU A 125 -5.14 6.68 -30.10
N THR A 126 -3.88 6.48 -29.73
CA THR A 126 -3.50 5.66 -28.60
C THR A 126 -2.66 6.52 -27.65
N PRO A 127 -3.23 6.99 -26.55
CA PRO A 127 -2.49 7.83 -25.60
C PRO A 127 -1.30 7.07 -24.99
N ALA A 128 -0.18 7.75 -24.78
CA ALA A 128 1.00 7.20 -24.11
C ALA A 128 0.82 7.07 -22.58
N LYS A 129 -0.15 7.76 -22.02
CA LYS A 129 -0.60 7.70 -20.61
C LYS A 129 -2.10 7.57 -20.59
N GLU A 130 -2.68 7.53 -19.39
CA GLU A 130 -4.14 7.46 -19.21
C GLU A 130 -4.87 8.58 -19.94
N VAL A 131 -4.30 9.81 -19.93
CA VAL A 131 -4.80 10.97 -20.69
C VAL A 131 -3.66 11.66 -21.43
N GLY A 132 -3.95 12.25 -22.58
CA GLY A 132 -2.97 12.85 -23.49
C GLY A 132 -3.34 14.22 -24.01
N GLY A 133 -2.39 14.88 -24.68
CA GLY A 133 -2.57 16.17 -25.38
C GLY A 133 -2.94 16.01 -26.85
N ASP A 134 -2.71 14.84 -27.41
CA ASP A 134 -2.96 14.56 -28.82
C ASP A 134 -4.46 14.65 -29.15
N LEU A 135 -4.75 15.17 -30.31
CA LEU A 135 -6.10 15.26 -30.82
C LEU A 135 -6.12 15.13 -32.36
N PHE A 136 -7.20 14.62 -32.85
CA PHE A 136 -7.57 14.77 -34.25
C PHE A 136 -9.04 15.15 -34.34
N ASP A 137 -9.41 15.86 -35.40
CA ASP A 137 -10.78 16.19 -35.71
C ASP A 137 -10.98 16.35 -37.21
N PHE A 138 -12.18 16.13 -37.69
CA PHE A 138 -12.56 16.33 -39.10
C PHE A 138 -14.04 16.67 -39.23
N TYR A 139 -14.36 17.38 -40.27
CA TYR A 139 -15.74 17.64 -40.69
C TYR A 139 -15.82 17.96 -42.17
N PHE A 140 -16.99 17.77 -42.73
CA PHE A 140 -17.31 18.15 -44.09
C PHE A 140 -18.18 19.41 -44.06
N ARG A 141 -17.85 20.34 -44.96
CA ARG A 141 -18.60 21.55 -45.20
C ARG A 141 -18.44 21.99 -46.67
N ASP A 142 -19.52 22.27 -47.37
CA ASP A 142 -19.52 22.71 -48.78
C ASP A 142 -18.65 21.81 -49.68
N GLU A 143 -18.87 20.50 -49.61
CA GLU A 143 -18.15 19.45 -50.35
C GLU A 143 -16.62 19.34 -50.01
N LYS A 144 -16.18 20.09 -49.01
CA LYS A 144 -14.77 20.10 -48.58
C LYS A 144 -14.59 19.36 -47.28
N LEU A 145 -13.51 18.57 -47.22
CA LEU A 145 -13.04 17.95 -45.99
C LEU A 145 -12.09 18.94 -45.25
N PHE A 146 -12.44 19.26 -44.02
CA PHE A 146 -11.54 19.94 -43.08
C PHE A 146 -11.10 18.94 -42.07
N PHE A 147 -9.80 18.91 -41.79
CA PHE A 147 -9.21 18.07 -40.74
C PHE A 147 -8.12 18.78 -39.99
N CYS A 148 -7.91 18.40 -38.76
CA CYS A 148 -6.76 18.84 -37.96
C CYS A 148 -6.18 17.67 -37.18
N ILE A 149 -4.89 17.74 -36.96
CA ILE A 149 -4.12 16.89 -36.05
C ILE A 149 -3.32 17.84 -35.18
N GLY A 150 -3.36 17.65 -33.89
CA GLY A 150 -2.65 18.49 -32.93
C GLY A 150 -2.04 17.69 -31.81
N ASP A 151 -0.94 18.20 -31.28
CA ASP A 151 -0.30 17.70 -30.06
C ASP A 151 -0.09 18.90 -29.13
N VAL A 152 -0.71 18.85 -27.96
CA VAL A 152 -0.54 19.88 -26.94
C VAL A 152 0.74 19.61 -26.19
N SER A 153 1.66 20.57 -26.18
CA SER A 153 2.90 20.46 -25.45
C SER A 153 2.68 20.18 -23.96
N GLY A 154 3.32 19.12 -23.44
CA GLY A 154 3.16 18.63 -22.09
C GLY A 154 2.63 17.21 -22.05
N LYS A 155 2.31 16.73 -20.86
CA LYS A 155 1.81 15.35 -20.63
C LYS A 155 0.78 15.32 -19.49
N GLY A 156 -0.11 14.32 -19.55
CA GLY A 156 -1.09 14.09 -18.50
C GLY A 156 -2.22 15.12 -18.47
N VAL A 157 -2.80 15.34 -17.28
CA VAL A 157 -4.02 16.13 -17.08
C VAL A 157 -3.98 17.54 -17.66
N PRO A 158 -2.90 18.36 -17.49
CA PRO A 158 -2.89 19.69 -18.08
C PRO A 158 -3.02 19.68 -19.61
N ALA A 159 -2.29 18.82 -20.29
CA ALA A 159 -2.35 18.70 -21.75
C ALA A 159 -3.71 18.21 -22.22
N SER A 160 -4.33 17.26 -21.51
CA SER A 160 -5.66 16.75 -21.83
C SER A 160 -6.77 17.78 -21.69
N LEU A 161 -6.66 18.70 -20.71
CA LEU A 161 -7.58 19.82 -20.56
C LEU A 161 -7.48 20.82 -21.72
N PHE A 162 -6.27 21.17 -22.14
CA PHE A 162 -6.07 22.03 -23.32
C PHE A 162 -6.62 21.41 -24.59
N MET A 163 -6.41 20.08 -24.77
CA MET A 163 -7.01 19.33 -25.87
C MET A 163 -8.53 19.45 -25.86
N ALA A 164 -9.18 19.23 -24.70
CA ALA A 164 -10.64 19.30 -24.55
C ALA A 164 -11.17 20.69 -24.88
N VAL A 165 -10.52 21.77 -24.41
CA VAL A 165 -10.88 23.17 -24.69
C VAL A 165 -10.70 23.47 -26.18
N THR A 166 -9.61 23.06 -26.79
CA THR A 166 -9.33 23.26 -28.22
C THR A 166 -10.44 22.66 -29.08
N ARG A 167 -10.90 21.47 -28.72
CA ARG A 167 -11.98 20.81 -29.44
C ARG A 167 -13.35 21.43 -29.20
N SER A 168 -13.63 21.92 -27.99
CA SER A 168 -14.93 22.51 -27.61
C SER A 168 -15.19 23.87 -28.29
N ASN A 169 -14.16 24.55 -28.74
CA ASN A 169 -14.25 25.89 -29.41
C ASN A 169 -14.47 25.80 -30.93
N ARG A 170 -14.97 24.70 -31.41
CA ARG A 170 -15.31 24.45 -32.83
C ARG A 170 -16.67 24.96 -33.29
#